data_d130666c25666217c19e08664623c0f1
#
_entry.id   d130666c25666217c19e08664623c0f1
#
_cell.length_a   1.000
_cell.length_b   1.000
_cell.length_c   1.000
_cell.angle_alpha   90.00
_cell.angle_beta   90.00
_cell.angle_gamma   90.00
#
_symmetry.space_group_name_H-M   'P 1'
#
loop_
_entity.id
_entity.type
_entity.pdbx_description
1 polymer ?
#
loop_
_entity_poly.entity_id
_entity_poly.type
_entity_poly.pdbx_seq_one_letter_code
_entity_poly.pdbx_strand_id
1 'polypeptide(L)'
;MTVSISNHPALRLFAELLAVPAPSGREEQIAQVIRDRVASWGYAQRTDGAGNIIVQLEGRWPEAPLCCFAAHMDEIGFVVTRIEADGSLRVDRSGGLHPWKIGEGPVEILGDEKSITGILSMGSGHVAAPNQPIAWADVRVLTGLSAGELTSAGIRPGSTGVPVRERCGPLILGNSADPLVAAWTMDDRMGVVAL
;
A
#
# COMPACT_ATOMS: atom_id res chain seq x y z
N MET A 1 23.25 13.54 -16.21
CA MET A 1 22.82 12.11 -16.27
C MET A 1 21.32 12.09 -16.02
N THR A 2 20.57 11.38 -16.81
CA THR A 2 19.12 11.24 -16.58
C THR A 2 18.91 10.32 -15.36
N VAL A 3 18.11 10.75 -14.40
CA VAL A 3 17.74 9.92 -13.26
C VAL A 3 16.83 8.79 -13.76
N SER A 4 17.16 7.56 -13.38
CA SER A 4 16.39 6.36 -13.73
C SER A 4 16.27 5.50 -12.47
N ILE A 5 15.14 4.81 -12.32
CA ILE A 5 14.90 3.90 -11.20
C ILE A 5 16.03 2.88 -11.07
N SER A 6 16.48 2.31 -12.18
CA SER A 6 17.54 1.30 -12.20
C SER A 6 18.90 1.83 -11.74
N ASN A 7 19.17 3.12 -11.87
CA ASN A 7 20.48 3.71 -11.60
C ASN A 7 20.61 4.34 -10.22
N HIS A 8 19.50 4.42 -9.46
CA HIS A 8 19.50 5.04 -8.13
C HIS A 8 19.15 4.01 -7.06
N PRO A 9 20.06 3.67 -6.13
CA PRO A 9 19.82 2.62 -5.14
C PRO A 9 18.56 2.82 -4.30
N ALA A 10 18.30 4.04 -3.82
CA ALA A 10 17.11 4.35 -3.04
C ALA A 10 15.83 4.18 -3.85
N LEU A 11 15.81 4.56 -5.13
CA LEU A 11 14.63 4.36 -6.00
C LEU A 11 14.39 2.89 -6.33
N ARG A 12 15.44 2.07 -6.42
CA ARG A 12 15.28 0.61 -6.55
C ARG A 12 14.65 0.01 -5.31
N LEU A 13 15.19 0.34 -4.12
CA LEU A 13 14.61 -0.13 -2.87
C LEU A 13 13.17 0.35 -2.71
N PHE A 14 12.90 1.61 -3.05
CA PHE A 14 11.55 2.14 -3.05
C PHE A 14 10.61 1.37 -3.97
N ALA A 15 11.03 1.07 -5.20
CA ALA A 15 10.26 0.26 -6.13
C ALA A 15 10.00 -1.16 -5.61
N GLU A 16 10.98 -1.78 -4.96
CA GLU A 16 10.83 -3.09 -4.31
C GLU A 16 9.77 -3.04 -3.21
N LEU A 17 9.80 -2.02 -2.36
CA LEU A 17 8.79 -1.85 -1.31
C LEU A 17 7.40 -1.56 -1.89
N LEU A 18 7.29 -0.77 -2.96
CA LEU A 18 6.02 -0.49 -3.63
C LEU A 18 5.42 -1.73 -4.29
N ALA A 19 6.22 -2.73 -4.65
CA ALA A 19 5.73 -3.96 -5.23
C ALA A 19 4.99 -4.87 -4.23
N VAL A 20 5.08 -4.59 -2.93
CA VAL A 20 4.46 -5.40 -1.87
C VAL A 20 3.20 -4.71 -1.36
N PRO A 21 2.00 -5.30 -1.54
CA PRO A 21 0.80 -4.78 -0.91
C PRO A 21 0.87 -4.96 0.61
N ALA A 22 0.61 -3.88 1.34
CA ALA A 22 0.65 -3.91 2.80
C ALA A 22 -0.33 -2.89 3.39
N PRO A 23 -1.64 -3.06 3.19
CA PRO A 23 -2.61 -2.25 3.92
C PRO A 23 -2.50 -2.53 5.42
N SER A 24 -2.90 -1.54 6.24
CA SER A 24 -2.83 -1.63 7.71
C SER A 24 -3.45 -2.95 8.23
N GLY A 25 -2.70 -3.67 9.05
CA GLY A 25 -3.05 -5.00 9.57
C GLY A 25 -2.64 -6.18 8.66
N ARG A 26 -1.92 -5.93 7.56
CA ARG A 26 -1.38 -6.94 6.63
C ARG A 26 0.08 -6.63 6.24
N GLU A 27 0.89 -6.23 7.22
CA GLU A 27 2.27 -5.77 7.00
C GLU A 27 3.31 -6.89 6.98
N GLU A 28 2.96 -8.16 7.19
CA GLU A 28 3.92 -9.26 7.35
C GLU A 28 4.86 -9.42 6.15
N GLN A 29 4.33 -9.28 4.93
CA GLN A 29 5.14 -9.45 3.73
C GLN A 29 6.16 -8.32 3.55
N ILE A 30 5.74 -7.07 3.71
CA ILE A 30 6.66 -5.94 3.61
C ILE A 30 7.65 -5.93 4.77
N ALA A 31 7.21 -6.30 5.98
CA ALA A 31 8.08 -6.47 7.13
C ALA A 31 9.18 -7.51 6.87
N GLN A 32 8.83 -8.62 6.18
CA GLN A 32 9.83 -9.62 5.80
C GLN A 32 10.84 -9.06 4.80
N VAL A 33 10.38 -8.34 3.76
CA VAL A 33 11.28 -7.70 2.79
C VAL A 33 12.24 -6.73 3.49
N ILE A 34 11.75 -5.92 4.44
CA ILE A 34 12.59 -4.99 5.20
C ILE A 34 13.60 -5.75 6.06
N ARG A 35 13.17 -6.81 6.79
CA ARG A 35 14.08 -7.63 7.60
C ARG A 35 15.19 -8.26 6.77
N ASP A 36 14.85 -8.83 5.63
CA ASP A 36 15.81 -9.46 4.74
C ASP A 36 16.82 -8.45 4.20
N ARG A 37 16.35 -7.24 3.89
CA ARG A 37 17.21 -6.16 3.43
C ARG A 37 18.19 -5.71 4.53
N VAL A 38 17.71 -5.45 5.73
CA VAL A 38 18.52 -5.06 6.89
C VAL A 38 19.55 -6.14 7.21
N ALA A 39 19.14 -7.41 7.21
CA ALA A 39 20.03 -8.55 7.42
C ALA A 39 21.12 -8.65 6.34
N SER A 40 20.76 -8.37 5.06
CA SER A 40 21.73 -8.39 3.95
C SER A 40 22.85 -7.33 4.09
N TRP A 41 22.60 -6.28 4.83
CA TRP A 41 23.59 -5.26 5.18
C TRP A 41 24.40 -5.59 6.44
N GLY A 42 24.11 -6.72 7.09
CA GLY A 42 24.83 -7.20 8.27
C GLY A 42 24.35 -6.59 9.59
N TYR A 43 23.22 -5.90 9.60
CA TYR A 43 22.67 -5.33 10.82
C TYR A 43 21.78 -6.33 11.58
N ALA A 44 21.99 -6.42 12.89
CA ALA A 44 21.07 -7.12 13.77
C ALA A 44 19.76 -6.34 13.92
N GLN A 45 18.65 -7.03 13.95
CA GLN A 45 17.34 -6.45 14.10
C GLN A 45 16.49 -7.31 15.04
N ARG A 46 15.47 -6.72 15.65
CA ARG A 46 14.45 -7.41 16.43
C ARG A 46 13.06 -6.92 16.04
N THR A 47 12.07 -7.77 16.24
CA THR A 47 10.66 -7.40 16.09
C THR A 47 10.02 -7.39 17.48
N ASP A 48 9.25 -6.36 17.79
CA ASP A 48 8.48 -6.29 19.03
C ASP A 48 7.09 -6.94 18.90
N GLY A 49 6.33 -6.93 20.00
CA GLY A 49 4.99 -7.54 20.04
C GLY A 49 3.94 -6.84 19.16
N ALA A 50 4.20 -5.63 18.67
CA ALA A 50 3.35 -4.89 17.75
C ALA A 50 3.76 -5.06 16.27
N GLY A 51 4.85 -5.82 16.01
CA GLY A 51 5.36 -6.02 14.66
C GLY A 51 6.37 -4.98 14.20
N ASN A 52 6.76 -4.02 15.04
CA ASN A 52 7.77 -3.03 14.68
C ASN A 52 9.14 -3.70 14.49
N ILE A 53 9.82 -3.33 13.42
CA ILE A 53 11.20 -3.75 13.15
C ILE A 53 12.12 -2.70 13.76
N ILE A 54 12.99 -3.13 14.66
CA ILE A 54 13.88 -2.24 15.41
C ILE A 54 15.32 -2.62 15.11
N VAL A 55 16.08 -1.67 14.61
CA VAL A 55 17.53 -1.76 14.38
C VAL A 55 18.19 -0.77 15.32
N GLN A 56 19.13 -1.23 16.12
CA GLN A 56 19.89 -0.38 17.04
C GLN A 56 21.35 -0.34 16.60
N LEU A 57 21.84 0.87 16.37
CA LEU A 57 23.23 1.11 16.03
C LEU A 57 23.92 1.81 17.20
N GLU A 58 25.12 1.35 17.55
CA GLU A 58 25.92 2.01 18.55
C GLU A 58 26.47 3.32 18.02
N GLY A 59 26.29 4.39 18.79
CA GLY A 59 26.85 5.70 18.48
C GLY A 59 28.36 5.77 18.82
N ARG A 60 29.02 6.76 18.27
CA ARG A 60 30.44 7.04 18.57
C ARG A 60 30.68 7.40 20.04
N TRP A 61 29.69 8.01 20.68
CA TRP A 61 29.75 8.46 22.07
C TRP A 61 28.77 7.72 22.93
N PRO A 62 29.23 6.80 23.80
CA PRO A 62 28.33 5.97 24.61
C PRO A 62 27.35 6.74 25.52
N GLU A 63 27.79 7.93 25.97
CA GLU A 63 26.98 8.78 26.86
C GLU A 63 26.05 9.74 26.13
N ALA A 64 26.01 9.69 24.80
CA ALA A 64 25.09 10.53 24.03
C ALA A 64 23.64 10.05 24.20
N PRO A 65 22.67 10.97 24.19
CA PRO A 65 21.26 10.60 24.19
C PRO A 65 20.92 9.70 23.02
N LEU A 66 20.02 8.73 23.25
CA LEU A 66 19.49 7.91 22.18
C LEU A 66 18.69 8.78 21.19
N CYS A 67 19.01 8.68 19.92
CA CYS A 67 18.26 9.28 18.84
C CYS A 67 17.43 8.19 18.17
N CYS A 68 16.11 8.40 18.03
CA CYS A 68 15.21 7.47 17.37
C CYS A 68 14.68 8.09 16.08
N PHE A 69 14.81 7.35 14.99
CA PHE A 69 14.16 7.63 13.71
C PHE A 69 13.09 6.58 13.50
N ALA A 70 11.92 6.98 13.00
CA ALA A 70 10.82 6.06 12.77
C ALA A 70 10.12 6.39 11.44
N ALA A 71 9.66 5.36 10.76
CA ALA A 71 8.84 5.43 9.55
C ALA A 71 7.84 4.29 9.59
N HIS A 72 6.64 4.47 9.01
CA HIS A 72 5.67 3.38 8.90
C HIS A 72 5.75 2.69 7.53
N MET A 73 5.46 1.38 7.52
CA MET A 73 5.58 0.56 6.31
C MET A 73 4.25 0.22 5.64
N ASP A 74 3.14 0.47 6.32
CA ASP A 74 1.82 0.20 5.76
C ASP A 74 1.40 1.24 4.71
N GLU A 75 0.32 0.95 4.03
CA GLU A 75 -0.30 1.82 3.05
C GLU A 75 -1.80 1.97 3.29
N ILE A 76 -2.34 3.11 2.93
CA ILE A 76 -3.78 3.36 2.92
C ILE A 76 -4.47 2.47 1.86
N GLY A 77 -5.69 2.06 2.15
CA GLY A 77 -6.48 1.22 1.28
C GLY A 77 -7.96 1.26 1.63
N PHE A 78 -8.65 0.20 1.30
CA PHE A 78 -10.05 0.01 1.66
C PHE A 78 -10.25 -1.35 2.32
N VAL A 79 -11.38 -1.52 3.00
CA VAL A 79 -11.79 -2.76 3.64
C VAL A 79 -13.13 -3.21 3.05
N VAL A 80 -13.26 -4.50 2.78
CA VAL A 80 -14.52 -5.12 2.37
C VAL A 80 -15.46 -5.15 3.56
N THR A 81 -16.66 -4.59 3.40
CA THR A 81 -17.70 -4.58 4.43
C THR A 81 -18.78 -5.61 4.16
N ARG A 82 -19.06 -5.93 2.88
CA ARG A 82 -20.05 -6.92 2.48
C ARG A 82 -19.77 -7.45 1.07
N ILE A 83 -20.08 -8.72 0.84
CA ILE A 83 -20.18 -9.34 -0.47
C ILE A 83 -21.66 -9.31 -0.87
N GLU A 84 -21.96 -8.73 -2.03
CA GLU A 84 -23.32 -8.69 -2.58
C GLU A 84 -23.65 -9.97 -3.33
N ALA A 85 -24.94 -10.24 -3.58
CA ALA A 85 -25.38 -11.45 -4.26
C ALA A 85 -24.88 -11.56 -5.71
N ASP A 86 -24.59 -10.42 -6.35
CA ASP A 86 -24.03 -10.34 -7.70
C ASP A 86 -22.49 -10.45 -7.72
N GLY A 87 -21.86 -10.68 -6.56
CA GLY A 87 -20.42 -10.78 -6.42
C GLY A 87 -19.69 -9.43 -6.38
N SER A 88 -20.39 -8.32 -6.43
CA SER A 88 -19.77 -7.02 -6.14
C SER A 88 -19.47 -6.87 -4.64
N LEU A 89 -18.49 -6.05 -4.32
CA LEU A 89 -18.10 -5.81 -2.93
C LEU A 89 -18.50 -4.41 -2.48
N ARG A 90 -19.11 -4.31 -1.31
CA ARG A 90 -19.20 -3.08 -0.58
C ARG A 90 -17.90 -2.87 0.17
N VAL A 91 -17.41 -1.66 0.13
CA VAL A 91 -16.13 -1.30 0.74
C VAL A 91 -16.23 -0.02 1.54
N ASP A 92 -15.33 0.14 2.49
CA ASP A 92 -15.13 1.38 3.24
C ASP A 92 -13.64 1.67 3.33
N ARG A 93 -13.29 2.85 3.80
CA ARG A 93 -11.89 3.28 3.93
C ARG A 93 -11.13 2.47 4.98
N SER A 94 -9.86 2.26 4.72
CA SER A 94 -8.85 1.95 5.72
C SER A 94 -7.92 3.15 5.84
N GLY A 95 -7.88 3.78 7.01
CA GLY A 95 -7.19 5.05 7.22
C GLY A 95 -7.98 6.29 6.74
N GLY A 96 -7.32 7.40 6.56
CA GLY A 96 -7.88 8.71 6.18
C GLY A 96 -8.17 8.87 4.68
N LEU A 97 -8.58 7.83 3.98
CA LEU A 97 -8.75 7.80 2.54
C LEU A 97 -10.15 8.27 2.10
N HIS A 98 -10.19 9.16 1.12
CA HIS A 98 -11.42 9.52 0.41
C HIS A 98 -11.52 8.75 -0.92
N PRO A 99 -12.74 8.38 -1.40
CA PRO A 99 -12.90 7.60 -2.63
C PRO A 99 -12.19 8.22 -3.85
N TRP A 100 -12.29 9.53 -4.01
CA TRP A 100 -11.68 10.25 -5.11
C TRP A 100 -10.15 10.28 -5.07
N LYS A 101 -9.52 9.99 -3.92
CA LYS A 101 -8.06 9.87 -3.79
C LYS A 101 -7.53 8.58 -4.39
N ILE A 102 -8.19 7.46 -4.12
CA ILE A 102 -7.83 6.18 -4.74
C ILE A 102 -8.20 6.17 -6.22
N GLY A 103 -9.30 6.86 -6.58
CA GLY A 103 -9.79 6.95 -7.95
C GLY A 103 -10.39 5.64 -8.46
N GLU A 104 -11.12 5.71 -9.56
CA GLU A 104 -11.63 4.52 -10.24
C GLU A 104 -10.51 3.73 -10.91
N GLY A 105 -10.71 2.41 -11.03
CA GLY A 105 -9.81 1.54 -11.77
C GLY A 105 -9.46 0.25 -11.05
N PRO A 106 -8.46 -0.48 -11.54
CA PRO A 106 -8.11 -1.79 -11.03
C PRO A 106 -7.53 -1.70 -9.61
N VAL A 107 -8.03 -2.60 -8.76
CA VAL A 107 -7.62 -2.79 -7.37
C VAL A 107 -7.35 -4.27 -7.11
N GLU A 108 -6.49 -4.54 -6.16
CA GLU A 108 -6.20 -5.86 -5.64
C GLU A 108 -6.88 -6.02 -4.29
N ILE A 109 -7.66 -7.08 -4.12
CA ILE A 109 -8.32 -7.45 -2.87
C ILE A 109 -7.59 -8.66 -2.30
N LEU A 110 -7.10 -8.53 -1.07
CA LEU A 110 -6.28 -9.52 -0.40
C LEU A 110 -7.19 -10.51 0.35
N GLY A 111 -7.40 -11.67 -0.23
CA GLY A 111 -8.07 -12.79 0.44
C GLY A 111 -7.11 -13.56 1.35
N ASP A 112 -7.67 -14.44 2.17
CA ASP A 112 -6.86 -15.29 3.06
C ASP A 112 -6.17 -16.42 2.27
N GLU A 113 -6.75 -16.85 1.12
CA GLU A 113 -6.20 -17.90 0.26
C GLU A 113 -5.45 -17.34 -0.95
N LYS A 114 -6.02 -16.32 -1.59
CA LYS A 114 -5.41 -15.63 -2.74
C LYS A 114 -5.96 -14.23 -2.91
N SER A 115 -5.15 -13.37 -3.52
CA SER A 115 -5.62 -12.07 -3.99
C SER A 115 -6.48 -12.21 -5.25
N ILE A 116 -7.40 -11.28 -5.44
CA ILE A 116 -8.19 -11.12 -6.67
C ILE A 116 -8.08 -9.69 -7.18
N THR A 117 -8.18 -9.53 -8.49
CA THR A 117 -8.31 -8.21 -9.10
C THR A 117 -9.79 -7.86 -9.27
N GLY A 118 -10.15 -6.63 -8.93
CA GLY A 118 -11.46 -6.05 -9.18
C GLY A 118 -11.32 -4.63 -9.75
N ILE A 119 -12.45 -4.04 -10.10
CA ILE A 119 -12.52 -2.63 -10.51
C ILE A 119 -13.25 -1.84 -9.43
N LEU A 120 -12.56 -0.90 -8.80
CA LEU A 120 -13.21 0.08 -7.94
C LEU A 120 -13.99 1.04 -8.83
N SER A 121 -15.29 1.13 -8.58
CA SER A 121 -16.21 1.96 -9.35
C SER A 121 -16.98 2.91 -8.41
N MET A 122 -17.11 4.14 -8.83
CA MET A 122 -17.89 5.19 -8.18
C MET A 122 -19.25 5.41 -8.84
N GLY A 123 -19.65 4.48 -9.73
CA GLY A 123 -20.89 4.55 -10.46
C GLY A 123 -20.79 5.28 -11.80
N SER A 124 -21.93 5.60 -12.41
CA SER A 124 -21.98 6.29 -13.70
C SER A 124 -21.86 7.80 -13.51
N GLY A 125 -20.93 8.43 -14.22
CA GLY A 125 -20.79 9.90 -14.25
C GLY A 125 -22.03 10.63 -14.80
N HIS A 126 -23.00 9.91 -15.43
CA HIS A 126 -24.26 10.47 -15.91
C HIS A 126 -25.37 10.46 -14.87
N VAL A 127 -25.20 9.74 -13.76
CA VAL A 127 -26.22 9.54 -12.72
C VAL A 127 -25.86 10.26 -11.43
N ALA A 128 -24.59 10.61 -11.23
CA ALA A 128 -24.15 11.33 -10.06
C ALA A 128 -24.72 12.76 -10.03
N ALA A 129 -25.26 13.15 -8.87
CA ALA A 129 -25.65 14.55 -8.65
C ALA A 129 -24.37 15.42 -8.70
N PRO A 130 -24.27 16.39 -9.62
CA PRO A 130 -23.01 17.08 -9.93
C PRO A 130 -22.39 17.87 -8.79
N ASN A 131 -23.11 18.02 -7.64
CA ASN A 131 -22.71 18.82 -6.50
C ASN A 131 -22.60 18.03 -5.20
N GLN A 132 -22.64 16.70 -5.23
CA GLN A 132 -22.46 15.88 -4.03
C GLN A 132 -21.10 15.17 -4.06
N PRO A 133 -20.31 15.24 -2.98
CA PRO A 133 -19.08 14.47 -2.88
C PRO A 133 -19.42 12.98 -2.85
N ILE A 134 -18.67 12.17 -3.58
CA ILE A 134 -18.79 10.70 -3.59
C ILE A 134 -18.40 10.19 -2.19
N ALA A 135 -19.32 9.46 -1.56
CA ALA A 135 -19.11 8.80 -0.28
C ALA A 135 -18.72 7.33 -0.49
N TRP A 136 -18.10 6.71 0.50
CA TRP A 136 -17.77 5.28 0.44
C TRP A 136 -19.01 4.38 0.27
N ALA A 137 -20.16 4.83 0.75
CA ALA A 137 -21.43 4.14 0.53
C ALA A 137 -21.80 3.98 -0.96
N ASP A 138 -21.31 4.87 -1.81
CA ASP A 138 -21.57 4.87 -3.26
C ASP A 138 -20.56 3.99 -4.02
N VAL A 139 -19.44 3.64 -3.38
CA VAL A 139 -18.35 2.88 -4.01
C VAL A 139 -18.66 1.39 -3.99
N ARG A 140 -18.27 0.71 -5.07
CA ARG A 140 -18.30 -0.75 -5.24
C ARG A 140 -16.97 -1.22 -5.82
N VAL A 141 -16.63 -2.47 -5.51
CA VAL A 141 -15.63 -3.18 -6.29
C VAL A 141 -16.33 -4.25 -7.11
N LEU A 142 -16.23 -4.14 -8.42
CA LEU A 142 -16.77 -5.11 -9.38
C LEU A 142 -15.71 -6.19 -9.60
N THR A 143 -16.05 -7.44 -9.35
CA THR A 143 -15.09 -8.56 -9.39
C THR A 143 -15.29 -9.49 -10.59
N GLY A 144 -16.51 -9.52 -11.14
CA GLY A 144 -16.88 -10.50 -12.16
C GLY A 144 -16.96 -11.94 -11.65
N LEU A 145 -16.84 -12.15 -10.34
CA LEU A 145 -16.90 -13.44 -9.66
C LEU A 145 -18.22 -13.58 -8.91
N SER A 146 -18.67 -14.81 -8.70
CA SER A 146 -19.79 -15.12 -7.82
C SER A 146 -19.37 -14.99 -6.34
N ALA A 147 -20.35 -14.84 -5.45
CA ALA A 147 -20.09 -14.81 -4.00
C ALA A 147 -19.40 -16.09 -3.51
N GLY A 148 -19.69 -17.24 -4.11
CA GLY A 148 -19.03 -18.51 -3.77
C GLY A 148 -17.55 -18.53 -4.16
N GLU A 149 -17.21 -18.03 -5.35
CA GLU A 149 -15.82 -17.94 -5.80
C GLU A 149 -15.00 -16.96 -4.93
N LEU A 150 -15.61 -15.84 -4.52
CA LEU A 150 -15.03 -14.88 -3.60
C LEU A 150 -14.73 -15.52 -2.24
N THR A 151 -15.71 -16.24 -1.68
CA THR A 151 -15.54 -16.96 -0.42
C THR A 151 -14.43 -18.02 -0.54
N SER A 152 -14.36 -18.74 -1.67
CA SER A 152 -13.30 -19.73 -1.92
C SER A 152 -11.92 -19.10 -2.08
N ALA A 153 -11.83 -17.81 -2.45
CA ALA A 153 -10.61 -17.04 -2.46
C ALA A 153 -10.23 -16.49 -1.07
N GLY A 154 -11.05 -16.73 -0.05
CA GLY A 154 -10.87 -16.18 1.29
C GLY A 154 -11.26 -14.71 1.42
N ILE A 155 -12.07 -14.20 0.47
CA ILE A 155 -12.62 -12.84 0.54
C ILE A 155 -13.81 -12.84 1.50
N ARG A 156 -13.80 -11.95 2.45
CA ARG A 156 -14.83 -11.82 3.49
C ARG A 156 -14.92 -10.38 3.99
N PRO A 157 -15.92 -10.00 4.75
CA PRO A 157 -15.88 -8.76 5.52
C PRO A 157 -14.61 -8.69 6.37
N GLY A 158 -13.88 -7.57 6.26
CA GLY A 158 -12.55 -7.39 6.84
C GLY A 158 -11.38 -7.69 5.89
N SER A 159 -11.59 -8.31 4.73
CA SER A 159 -10.56 -8.37 3.69
C SER A 159 -10.21 -6.95 3.22
N THR A 160 -8.94 -6.68 3.01
CA THR A 160 -8.44 -5.37 2.63
C THR A 160 -8.13 -5.32 1.14
N GLY A 161 -8.06 -4.11 0.58
CA GLY A 161 -7.67 -3.93 -0.81
C GLY A 161 -6.94 -2.62 -1.02
N VAL A 162 -6.14 -2.62 -2.07
CA VAL A 162 -5.23 -1.53 -2.46
C VAL A 162 -5.25 -1.36 -3.98
N PRO A 163 -4.75 -0.26 -4.55
CA PRO A 163 -4.54 -0.20 -6.00
C PRO A 163 -3.61 -1.32 -6.47
N VAL A 164 -3.86 -1.84 -7.69
CA VAL A 164 -2.91 -2.81 -8.30
C VAL A 164 -1.52 -2.19 -8.39
N ARG A 165 -0.48 -3.01 -8.26
CA ARG A 165 0.91 -2.53 -8.14
C ARG A 165 1.38 -1.71 -9.35
N GLU A 166 0.85 -1.99 -10.54
CA GLU A 166 1.14 -1.23 -11.77
C GLU A 166 0.74 0.25 -11.67
N ARG A 167 -0.17 0.59 -10.78
CA ARG A 167 -0.60 1.97 -10.51
C ARG A 167 0.22 2.66 -9.41
N CYS A 168 1.08 1.93 -8.72
CA CYS A 168 1.73 2.45 -7.51
C CYS A 168 3.03 3.23 -7.80
N GLY A 169 3.58 3.13 -9.00
CA GLY A 169 4.85 3.77 -9.35
C GLY A 169 6.08 2.94 -8.90
N PRO A 170 7.25 3.57 -8.71
CA PRO A 170 7.50 5.00 -8.81
C PRO A 170 7.54 5.50 -10.26
N LEU A 171 7.05 6.71 -10.48
CA LEU A 171 7.14 7.41 -11.76
C LEU A 171 8.17 8.53 -11.65
N ILE A 172 9.01 8.66 -12.68
CA ILE A 172 9.93 9.79 -12.82
C ILE A 172 9.29 10.79 -13.78
N LEU A 173 9.02 11.99 -13.30
CA LEU A 173 8.38 13.05 -14.05
C LEU A 173 9.41 14.13 -14.42
N GLY A 174 9.39 14.55 -15.67
CA GLY A 174 10.34 15.52 -16.20
C GLY A 174 11.66 14.89 -16.62
N ASN A 175 12.49 15.71 -17.27
CA ASN A 175 13.79 15.33 -17.81
C ASN A 175 14.91 16.26 -17.34
N SER A 176 14.64 17.09 -16.34
CA SER A 176 15.59 18.03 -15.78
C SER A 176 16.64 17.34 -14.91
N ALA A 177 17.62 18.12 -14.45
CA ALA A 177 18.59 17.67 -13.46
C ALA A 177 17.93 17.42 -12.09
N ASP A 178 16.72 17.91 -11.88
CA ASP A 178 15.92 17.79 -10.64
C ASP A 178 14.51 17.26 -10.99
N PRO A 179 14.37 15.97 -11.32
CA PRO A 179 13.10 15.35 -11.66
C PRO A 179 12.24 15.13 -10.42
N LEU A 180 10.91 15.10 -10.62
CA LEU A 180 9.99 14.70 -9.56
C LEU A 180 9.81 13.17 -9.56
N VAL A 181 9.70 12.61 -8.36
CA VAL A 181 9.29 11.22 -8.15
C VAL A 181 7.87 11.20 -7.62
N ALA A 182 7.01 10.42 -8.25
CA ALA A 182 5.62 10.24 -7.84
C ALA A 182 5.34 8.76 -7.60
N ALA A 183 4.63 8.46 -6.50
CA ALA A 183 4.23 7.10 -6.15
C ALA A 183 2.98 7.10 -5.27
N TRP A 184 2.31 5.94 -5.19
CA TRP A 184 1.11 5.78 -4.35
C TRP A 184 1.41 5.97 -2.86
N THR A 185 2.41 5.31 -2.33
CA THR A 185 2.75 5.29 -0.91
C THR A 185 4.09 5.99 -0.62
N MET A 186 4.22 7.24 -1.07
CA MET A 186 5.36 8.08 -0.66
C MET A 186 5.39 8.20 0.87
N ASP A 187 4.27 8.39 1.49
CA ASP A 187 4.00 8.40 2.92
C ASP A 187 3.59 6.98 3.36
N ASP A 188 4.44 6.20 4.08
CA ASP A 188 5.79 6.66 4.47
C ASP A 188 6.89 5.67 4.03
N ARG A 189 6.67 4.93 2.94
CA ARG A 189 7.68 4.00 2.40
C ARG A 189 8.96 4.69 1.96
N MET A 190 8.89 5.98 1.60
CA MET A 190 10.10 6.74 1.34
C MET A 190 10.87 7.04 2.64
N GLY A 191 10.19 7.24 3.76
CA GLY A 191 10.80 7.29 5.08
C GLY A 191 11.51 5.98 5.43
N VAL A 192 10.89 4.83 5.15
CA VAL A 192 11.54 3.51 5.33
C VAL A 192 12.81 3.38 4.48
N VAL A 193 12.82 3.93 3.26
CA VAL A 193 14.03 3.94 2.40
C VAL A 193 15.12 4.87 2.94
N ALA A 194 14.71 5.95 3.60
CA ALA A 194 15.65 6.94 4.14
C ALA A 194 16.31 6.49 5.45
N LEU A 195 15.66 5.60 6.21
CA LEU A 195 16.22 4.96 7.41
C LEU A 195 17.30 3.92 7.07
#